data_9b366cb1a8777a5de08bb27a7846f5fc
#
_entry.id   9b366cb1a8777a5de08bb27a7846f5fc
#
_cell.length_a   1.000
_cell.length_b   1.000
_cell.length_c   1.000
_cell.angle_alpha   90.00
_cell.angle_beta   90.00
_cell.angle_gamma   90.00
#
_symmetry.space_group_name_H-M   'P 1'
#
loop_
_entity.id
_entity.type
_entity.pdbx_description
1 polymer ?
#
loop_
_entity_poly.entity_id
_entity_poly.type
_entity_poly.pdbx_seq_one_letter_code
_entity_poly.pdbx_strand_id
1 'polypeptide(L)'
;MTVVIIVVIVLVVIVVGGALIARQTSQRRQFGPEYDQLVQEVGQRQARAEFAKRSKRVAGLDLKELSPEQRAAYEARWEAAQEQFIDNPRQATQTAAGLVTAVAAEIGYPVDDREQLLADLSVNHGKYLDGYRGAVRATDQAADGSTEEFRQALLDYRTLFNDLIGAPTADGARTRLSRRDQAAVEQSS
;
A
#
# COMPACT_ATOMS: atom_id res chain seq x y z
N MET A 1 -26.59 -41.81 20.95
CA MET A 1 -25.14 -41.81 20.67
C MET A 1 -24.86 -41.27 19.27
N THR A 2 -25.42 -41.83 18.19
CA THR A 2 -25.16 -41.45 16.80
C THR A 2 -25.50 -39.97 16.49
N VAL A 3 -26.62 -39.46 16.97
CA VAL A 3 -27.03 -38.04 16.77
C VAL A 3 -26.03 -37.06 17.41
N VAL A 4 -25.54 -37.37 18.61
CA VAL A 4 -24.56 -36.52 19.30
C VAL A 4 -23.23 -36.47 18.53
N ILE A 5 -22.80 -37.59 17.95
CA ILE A 5 -21.58 -37.66 17.15
C ILE A 5 -21.73 -36.80 15.87
N ILE A 6 -22.88 -36.87 15.20
CA ILE A 6 -23.16 -36.07 14.01
C ILE A 6 -23.15 -34.57 14.33
N VAL A 7 -23.76 -34.14 15.42
CA VAL A 7 -23.79 -32.74 15.86
C VAL A 7 -22.36 -32.24 16.16
N VAL A 8 -21.53 -33.04 16.84
CA VAL A 8 -20.16 -32.68 17.12
C VAL A 8 -19.34 -32.54 15.84
N ILE A 9 -19.48 -33.46 14.87
CA ILE A 9 -18.77 -33.37 13.58
C ILE A 9 -19.20 -32.12 12.82
N VAL A 10 -20.48 -31.78 12.76
CA VAL A 10 -20.98 -30.58 12.12
C VAL A 10 -20.42 -29.31 12.77
N LEU A 11 -20.39 -29.24 14.10
CA LEU A 11 -19.79 -28.13 14.82
C LEU A 11 -18.29 -27.98 14.55
N VAL A 12 -17.55 -29.08 14.52
CA VAL A 12 -16.11 -29.06 14.18
C VAL A 12 -15.89 -28.56 12.75
N VAL A 13 -16.70 -29.00 11.78
CA VAL A 13 -16.61 -28.55 10.38
C VAL A 13 -16.93 -27.05 10.28
N ILE A 14 -17.93 -26.56 11.01
CA ILE A 14 -18.28 -25.11 11.02
C ILE A 14 -17.13 -24.30 11.65
N VAL A 15 -16.55 -24.74 12.75
CA VAL A 15 -15.45 -24.02 13.42
C VAL A 15 -14.19 -24.02 12.57
N VAL A 16 -13.83 -25.18 12.00
CA VAL A 16 -12.65 -25.28 11.11
C VAL A 16 -12.88 -24.51 9.82
N GLY A 17 -14.05 -24.62 9.19
CA GLY A 17 -14.42 -23.86 8.00
C GLY A 17 -14.42 -22.35 8.28
N GLY A 18 -15.01 -21.90 9.39
CA GLY A 18 -15.00 -20.50 9.82
C GLY A 18 -13.58 -19.97 10.09
N ALA A 19 -12.73 -20.77 10.74
CA ALA A 19 -11.34 -20.39 11.00
C ALA A 19 -10.51 -20.29 9.71
N LEU A 20 -10.74 -21.17 8.74
CA LEU A 20 -10.09 -21.12 7.42
C LEU A 20 -10.54 -19.88 6.62
N ILE A 21 -11.85 -19.58 6.62
CA ILE A 21 -12.40 -18.38 5.97
C ILE A 21 -11.88 -17.11 6.67
N ALA A 22 -11.86 -17.07 8.00
CA ALA A 22 -11.34 -15.93 8.76
C ALA A 22 -9.84 -15.71 8.51
N ARG A 23 -9.03 -16.77 8.39
CA ARG A 23 -7.62 -16.66 7.99
C ARG A 23 -7.46 -16.14 6.56
N GLN A 24 -8.28 -16.58 5.63
CA GLN A 24 -8.24 -16.14 4.23
C GLN A 24 -8.68 -14.68 4.08
N THR A 25 -9.72 -14.26 4.79
CA THR A 25 -10.17 -12.85 4.80
C THR A 25 -9.22 -11.92 5.55
N SER A 26 -8.55 -12.40 6.61
CA SER A 26 -7.51 -11.62 7.30
C SER A 26 -6.28 -11.38 6.40
N GLN A 27 -5.86 -12.38 5.64
CA GLN A 27 -4.76 -12.22 4.67
C GLN A 27 -5.14 -11.28 3.52
N ARG A 28 -6.37 -11.36 2.98
CA ARG A 28 -6.86 -10.41 1.97
C ARG A 28 -6.91 -8.97 2.48
N ARG A 29 -7.29 -8.76 3.74
CA ARG A 29 -7.27 -7.42 4.36
C ARG A 29 -5.86 -6.88 4.56
N GLN A 30 -4.89 -7.76 4.77
CA GLN A 30 -3.49 -7.39 5.02
C GLN A 30 -2.71 -7.14 3.73
N PHE A 31 -3.00 -7.87 2.63
CA PHE A 31 -2.17 -7.87 1.43
C PHE A 31 -2.84 -7.25 0.18
N GLY A 32 -4.13 -6.91 0.25
CA GLY A 32 -4.87 -6.21 -0.81
C GLY A 32 -4.90 -6.92 -2.17
N PRO A 33 -5.32 -6.22 -3.25
CA PRO A 33 -5.45 -6.76 -4.58
C PRO A 33 -4.13 -7.28 -5.20
N GLU A 34 -2.99 -6.72 -4.81
CA GLU A 34 -1.67 -7.14 -5.27
C GLU A 34 -1.35 -8.61 -4.94
N TYR A 35 -1.76 -9.09 -3.78
CA TYR A 35 -1.59 -10.50 -3.43
C TYR A 35 -2.48 -11.41 -4.30
N ASP A 36 -3.72 -10.99 -4.57
CA ASP A 36 -4.63 -11.76 -5.40
C ASP A 36 -4.11 -11.86 -6.86
N GLN A 37 -3.53 -10.80 -7.41
CA GLN A 37 -2.86 -10.83 -8.72
C GLN A 37 -1.68 -11.78 -8.72
N LEU A 38 -0.81 -11.69 -7.73
CA LEU A 38 0.36 -12.57 -7.61
C LEU A 38 -0.07 -14.04 -7.50
N VAL A 39 -1.17 -14.34 -6.79
CA VAL A 39 -1.73 -15.69 -6.70
C VAL A 39 -2.21 -16.19 -8.06
N GLN A 40 -2.79 -15.34 -8.90
CA GLN A 40 -3.21 -15.71 -10.26
C GLN A 40 -2.02 -15.98 -11.18
N GLU A 41 -0.94 -15.22 -11.03
CA GLU A 41 0.26 -15.34 -11.88
C GLU A 41 1.12 -16.56 -11.54
N VAL A 42 1.41 -16.79 -10.25
CA VAL A 42 2.39 -17.79 -9.82
C VAL A 42 1.82 -18.89 -8.94
N GLY A 43 0.53 -18.84 -8.62
CA GLY A 43 -0.13 -19.78 -7.71
C GLY A 43 0.08 -19.46 -6.22
N GLN A 44 -0.84 -19.96 -5.39
CA GLN A 44 -0.96 -19.57 -3.97
C GLN A 44 0.32 -19.84 -3.14
N ARG A 45 1.00 -20.96 -3.40
CA ARG A 45 2.21 -21.34 -2.63
C ARG A 45 3.39 -20.41 -2.93
N GLN A 46 3.60 -20.09 -4.20
CA GLN A 46 4.69 -19.22 -4.64
C GLN A 46 4.39 -17.76 -4.25
N ALA A 47 3.14 -17.30 -4.42
CA ALA A 47 2.70 -15.98 -3.99
C ALA A 47 2.96 -15.74 -2.50
N ARG A 48 2.66 -16.74 -1.64
CA ARG A 48 2.96 -16.64 -0.19
C ARG A 48 4.45 -16.53 0.09
N ALA A 49 5.27 -17.33 -0.58
CA ALA A 49 6.72 -17.31 -0.39
C ALA A 49 7.32 -15.97 -0.84
N GLU A 50 6.89 -15.46 -2.00
CA GLU A 50 7.34 -14.18 -2.53
C GLU A 50 6.89 -13.01 -1.62
N PHE A 51 5.64 -13.02 -1.18
CA PHE A 51 5.14 -11.98 -0.27
C PHE A 51 5.83 -12.00 1.10
N ALA A 52 6.13 -13.18 1.63
CA ALA A 52 6.92 -13.32 2.86
C ALA A 52 8.34 -12.76 2.70
N LYS A 53 8.96 -12.98 1.53
CA LYS A 53 10.28 -12.43 1.19
C LYS A 53 10.24 -10.89 1.11
N ARG A 54 9.23 -10.32 0.44
CA ARG A 54 9.01 -8.86 0.36
C ARG A 54 8.79 -8.27 1.76
N SER A 55 7.92 -8.86 2.56
CA SER A 55 7.63 -8.42 3.93
C SER A 55 8.87 -8.44 4.81
N LYS A 56 9.71 -9.49 4.71
CA LYS A 56 10.98 -9.56 5.46
C LYS A 56 11.95 -8.46 5.03
N ARG A 57 12.04 -8.17 3.72
CA ARG A 57 12.90 -7.11 3.21
C ARG A 57 12.44 -5.74 3.71
N VAL A 58 11.15 -5.43 3.56
CA VAL A 58 10.56 -4.16 4.03
C VAL A 58 10.71 -3.99 5.54
N ALA A 59 10.57 -5.07 6.32
CA ALA A 59 10.81 -5.03 7.77
C ALA A 59 12.27 -4.72 8.14
N GLY A 60 13.21 -4.91 7.23
CA GLY A 60 14.63 -4.55 7.40
C GLY A 60 14.99 -3.13 6.92
N LEU A 61 14.05 -2.39 6.31
CA LEU A 61 14.25 -1.00 5.92
C LEU A 61 14.10 -0.07 7.15
N ASP A 62 14.87 1.00 7.18
CA ASP A 62 14.73 2.09 8.19
C ASP A 62 13.68 3.10 7.70
N LEU A 63 12.41 2.69 7.70
CA LEU A 63 11.32 3.53 7.26
C LEU A 63 10.97 4.58 8.31
N LYS A 64 10.86 5.85 7.89
CA LYS A 64 10.63 7.02 8.74
C LYS A 64 9.31 7.70 8.41
N GLU A 65 8.70 8.32 9.40
CA GLU A 65 7.60 9.24 9.15
C GLU A 65 8.16 10.59 8.68
N LEU A 66 7.47 11.21 7.73
CA LEU A 66 7.77 12.59 7.36
C LEU A 66 7.47 13.54 8.54
N SER A 67 8.35 14.52 8.77
CA SER A 67 8.03 15.61 9.69
C SER A 67 6.84 16.43 9.17
N PRO A 68 6.15 17.19 10.04
CA PRO A 68 5.08 18.09 9.60
C PRO A 68 5.55 19.08 8.53
N GLU A 69 6.78 19.56 8.63
CA GLU A 69 7.38 20.52 7.68
C GLU A 69 7.68 19.84 6.35
N GLN A 70 8.24 18.62 6.36
CA GLN A 70 8.46 17.84 5.13
C GLN A 70 7.13 17.53 4.44
N ARG A 71 6.12 17.13 5.19
CA ARG A 71 4.77 16.88 4.66
C ARG A 71 4.20 18.12 3.98
N ALA A 72 4.21 19.25 4.67
CA ALA A 72 3.73 20.51 4.11
C ALA A 72 4.50 20.93 2.84
N ALA A 73 5.82 20.70 2.82
CA ALA A 73 6.63 20.98 1.64
C ALA A 73 6.26 20.08 0.44
N TYR A 74 5.99 18.79 0.68
CA TYR A 74 5.54 17.88 -0.38
C TYR A 74 4.12 18.21 -0.85
N GLU A 75 3.20 18.60 0.05
CA GLU A 75 1.85 19.06 -0.30
C GLU A 75 1.90 20.30 -1.20
N ALA A 76 2.70 21.31 -0.84
CA ALA A 76 2.87 22.52 -1.66
C ALA A 76 3.44 22.20 -3.06
N ARG A 77 4.41 21.28 -3.16
CA ARG A 77 4.94 20.82 -4.45
C ARG A 77 3.89 20.07 -5.28
N TRP A 78 3.02 19.32 -4.62
CA TRP A 78 1.91 18.66 -5.28
C TRP A 78 0.91 19.68 -5.83
N GLU A 79 0.54 20.70 -5.07
CA GLU A 79 -0.35 21.79 -5.51
C GLU A 79 0.22 22.49 -6.75
N ALA A 80 1.51 22.81 -6.74
CA ALA A 80 2.17 23.39 -7.91
C ALA A 80 2.11 22.47 -9.15
N ALA A 81 2.25 21.15 -8.97
CA ALA A 81 2.09 20.20 -10.07
C ALA A 81 0.65 20.15 -10.59
N GLN A 82 -0.36 20.28 -9.72
CA GLN A 82 -1.76 20.38 -10.13
C GLN A 82 -2.07 21.68 -10.90
N GLU A 83 -1.52 22.82 -10.48
CA GLU A 83 -1.66 24.08 -11.20
C GLU A 83 -1.01 23.99 -12.59
N GLN A 84 0.16 23.36 -12.69
CA GLN A 84 0.84 23.14 -13.97
C GLN A 84 0.01 22.31 -14.95
N PHE A 85 -0.92 21.48 -14.47
CA PHE A 85 -1.74 20.62 -15.31
C PHE A 85 -2.61 21.40 -16.31
N ILE A 86 -3.02 22.63 -15.98
CA ILE A 86 -3.84 23.49 -16.85
C ILE A 86 -3.10 23.80 -18.14
N ASP A 87 -1.82 24.14 -18.05
CA ASP A 87 -1.00 24.56 -19.18
C ASP A 87 -0.27 23.40 -19.85
N ASN A 88 0.15 22.40 -19.06
CA ASN A 88 0.94 21.28 -19.54
C ASN A 88 0.60 19.96 -18.80
N PRO A 89 -0.48 19.27 -19.21
CA PRO A 89 -0.94 18.05 -18.54
C PRO A 89 0.14 16.96 -18.44
N ARG A 90 0.89 16.77 -19.51
CA ARG A 90 1.96 15.77 -19.56
C ARG A 90 3.07 16.05 -18.55
N GLN A 91 3.58 17.28 -18.55
CA GLN A 91 4.64 17.70 -17.64
C GLN A 91 4.19 17.62 -16.17
N ALA A 92 2.98 18.04 -15.88
CA ALA A 92 2.38 17.96 -14.56
C ALA A 92 2.31 16.51 -14.05
N THR A 93 1.90 15.57 -14.92
CA THR A 93 1.83 14.15 -14.59
C THR A 93 3.22 13.55 -14.36
N GLN A 94 4.23 13.94 -15.15
CA GLN A 94 5.62 13.54 -14.92
C GLN A 94 6.16 14.10 -13.60
N THR A 95 5.85 15.34 -13.27
CA THR A 95 6.20 15.96 -11.97
C THR A 95 5.55 15.20 -10.82
N ALA A 96 4.27 14.82 -10.92
CA ALA A 96 3.57 14.02 -9.93
C ALA A 96 4.22 12.64 -9.73
N ALA A 97 4.60 11.96 -10.81
CA ALA A 97 5.32 10.68 -10.75
C ALA A 97 6.64 10.82 -9.98
N GLY A 98 7.40 11.88 -10.28
CA GLY A 98 8.64 12.22 -9.56
C GLY A 98 8.41 12.50 -8.08
N LEU A 99 7.30 13.16 -7.71
CA LEU A 99 6.95 13.43 -6.32
C LEU A 99 6.65 12.14 -5.54
N VAL A 100 5.93 11.18 -6.13
CA VAL A 100 5.67 9.88 -5.50
C VAL A 100 6.98 9.16 -5.20
N THR A 101 7.91 9.13 -6.17
CA THR A 101 9.23 8.52 -6.01
C THR A 101 10.06 9.25 -4.94
N ALA A 102 10.04 10.58 -4.93
CA ALA A 102 10.78 11.39 -3.95
C ALA A 102 10.26 11.17 -2.52
N VAL A 103 8.94 11.09 -2.33
CA VAL A 103 8.34 10.79 -1.03
C VAL A 103 8.72 9.38 -0.57
N ALA A 104 8.66 8.38 -1.47
CA ALA A 104 9.07 7.02 -1.13
C ALA A 104 10.54 6.96 -0.68
N ALA A 105 11.44 7.66 -1.38
CA ALA A 105 12.85 7.78 -1.00
C ALA A 105 13.04 8.46 0.37
N GLU A 106 12.32 9.55 0.63
CA GLU A 106 12.39 10.30 1.90
C GLU A 106 11.93 9.45 3.08
N ILE A 107 10.91 8.60 2.88
CA ILE A 107 10.43 7.64 3.87
C ILE A 107 11.45 6.53 4.13
N GLY A 108 12.33 6.23 3.16
CA GLY A 108 13.38 5.20 3.27
C GLY A 108 13.22 3.98 2.38
N TYR A 109 12.31 4.02 1.39
CA TYR A 109 12.26 2.98 0.37
C TYR A 109 13.41 3.14 -0.63
N PRO A 110 14.09 2.04 -1.04
CA PRO A 110 15.04 2.07 -2.17
C PRO A 110 14.31 2.41 -3.47
N VAL A 111 14.81 3.38 -4.24
CA VAL A 111 14.16 3.89 -5.46
C VAL A 111 14.99 3.69 -6.74
N ASP A 112 16.15 3.07 -6.64
CA ASP A 112 17.07 2.84 -7.77
C ASP A 112 16.50 1.85 -8.79
N ASP A 113 15.66 0.91 -8.34
CA ASP A 113 14.97 -0.07 -9.17
C ASP A 113 13.45 0.07 -8.98
N ARG A 114 12.75 0.42 -10.06
CA ARG A 114 11.31 0.61 -10.07
C ARG A 114 10.54 -0.67 -9.72
N GLU A 115 10.95 -1.82 -10.24
CA GLU A 115 10.27 -3.09 -9.97
C GLU A 115 10.43 -3.46 -8.49
N GLN A 116 11.62 -3.25 -7.96
CA GLN A 116 11.91 -3.47 -6.55
C GLN A 116 11.10 -2.52 -5.65
N LEU A 117 11.03 -1.23 -6.00
CA LEU A 117 10.21 -0.24 -5.29
C LEU A 117 8.73 -0.66 -5.26
N LEU A 118 8.16 -1.09 -6.40
CA LEU A 118 6.78 -1.57 -6.48
C LEU A 118 6.56 -2.82 -5.62
N ALA A 119 7.52 -3.74 -5.64
CA ALA A 119 7.46 -4.94 -4.81
C ALA A 119 7.51 -4.59 -3.31
N ASP A 120 8.29 -3.60 -2.91
CA ASP A 120 8.36 -3.15 -1.51
C ASP A 120 7.11 -2.38 -1.09
N LEU A 121 6.63 -1.45 -1.92
CA LEU A 121 5.39 -0.73 -1.69
C LEU A 121 4.17 -1.66 -1.62
N SER A 122 4.19 -2.82 -2.31
CA SER A 122 3.09 -3.79 -2.30
C SER A 122 2.78 -4.34 -0.91
N VAL A 123 3.74 -4.31 0.00
CA VAL A 123 3.59 -4.81 1.37
C VAL A 123 2.66 -3.92 2.20
N ASN A 124 2.83 -2.59 2.10
CA ASN A 124 2.11 -1.63 2.94
C ASN A 124 1.07 -0.81 2.16
N HIS A 125 1.25 -0.65 0.83
CA HIS A 125 0.49 0.26 -0.04
C HIS A 125 -0.19 -0.46 -1.21
N GLY A 126 -0.29 -1.80 -1.18
CA GLY A 126 -0.72 -2.65 -2.29
C GLY A 126 -2.05 -2.24 -2.95
N LYS A 127 -3.00 -1.73 -2.16
CA LYS A 127 -4.32 -1.30 -2.67
C LYS A 127 -4.29 -0.13 -3.68
N TYR A 128 -3.16 0.59 -3.76
CA TYR A 128 -3.00 1.74 -4.65
C TYR A 128 -2.10 1.45 -5.87
N LEU A 129 -1.43 0.29 -5.89
CA LEU A 129 -0.43 0.02 -6.92
C LEU A 129 -1.00 -0.24 -8.31
N ASP A 130 -2.23 -0.73 -8.41
CA ASP A 130 -2.89 -0.91 -9.72
C ASP A 130 -3.09 0.44 -10.41
N GLY A 131 -3.64 1.43 -9.70
CA GLY A 131 -3.74 2.79 -10.19
C GLY A 131 -2.37 3.38 -10.54
N TYR A 132 -1.41 3.24 -9.63
CA TYR A 132 -0.04 3.73 -9.88
C TYR A 132 0.58 3.13 -11.15
N ARG A 133 0.46 1.80 -11.37
CA ARG A 133 0.95 1.16 -12.61
C ARG A 133 0.21 1.67 -13.85
N GLY A 134 -1.10 1.90 -13.74
CA GLY A 134 -1.91 2.54 -14.80
C GLY A 134 -1.38 3.92 -15.14
N ALA A 135 -1.12 4.75 -14.12
CA ALA A 135 -0.58 6.09 -14.27
C ALA A 135 0.82 6.09 -14.90
N VAL A 136 1.70 5.16 -14.48
CA VAL A 136 3.04 4.98 -15.07
C VAL A 136 2.94 4.65 -16.57
N ARG A 137 2.08 3.68 -16.93
CA ARG A 137 1.90 3.33 -18.35
C ARG A 137 1.39 4.51 -19.17
N ALA A 138 0.38 5.23 -18.66
CA ALA A 138 -0.15 6.42 -19.33
C ALA A 138 0.93 7.51 -19.50
N THR A 139 1.78 7.71 -18.50
CA THR A 139 2.85 8.72 -18.55
C THR A 139 4.01 8.32 -19.47
N ASP A 140 4.41 7.04 -19.46
CA ASP A 140 5.56 6.54 -20.26
C ASP A 140 5.18 6.35 -21.75
N GLN A 141 3.95 5.92 -22.06
CA GLN A 141 3.51 5.65 -23.44
C GLN A 141 3.00 6.88 -24.19
N ALA A 142 2.78 7.97 -23.50
CA ALA A 142 2.06 9.13 -24.02
C ALA A 142 2.93 10.10 -24.83
N ALA A 143 3.47 9.67 -25.97
CA ALA A 143 3.81 10.64 -27.02
C ALA A 143 2.53 11.39 -27.49
N ASP A 144 1.38 10.69 -27.52
CA ASP A 144 0.07 11.15 -28.00
C ASP A 144 -1.07 10.97 -26.99
N GLY A 145 -0.77 10.91 -25.67
CA GLY A 145 -1.78 10.73 -24.64
C GLY A 145 -2.81 11.86 -24.58
N SER A 146 -4.07 11.51 -24.39
CA SER A 146 -5.14 12.49 -24.21
C SER A 146 -5.02 13.21 -22.85
N THR A 147 -5.53 14.44 -22.78
CA THR A 147 -5.61 15.18 -21.50
C THR A 147 -6.36 14.39 -20.42
N GLU A 148 -7.35 13.59 -20.82
CA GLU A 148 -8.12 12.77 -19.89
C GLU A 148 -7.28 11.61 -19.31
N GLU A 149 -6.43 10.96 -20.12
CA GLU A 149 -5.49 9.95 -19.62
C GLU A 149 -4.49 10.54 -18.61
N PHE A 150 -3.95 11.72 -18.90
CA PHE A 150 -3.09 12.43 -17.95
C PHE A 150 -3.83 12.85 -16.68
N ARG A 151 -5.10 13.27 -16.80
CA ARG A 151 -5.92 13.60 -15.63
C ARG A 151 -6.14 12.38 -14.74
N GLN A 152 -6.47 11.24 -15.32
CA GLN A 152 -6.64 10.00 -14.56
C GLN A 152 -5.32 9.57 -13.92
N ALA A 153 -4.22 9.62 -14.65
CA ALA A 153 -2.89 9.31 -14.12
C ALA A 153 -2.52 10.21 -12.93
N LEU A 154 -2.81 11.51 -13.02
CA LEU A 154 -2.58 12.45 -11.91
C LEU A 154 -3.38 12.07 -10.66
N LEU A 155 -4.65 11.65 -10.81
CA LEU A 155 -5.49 11.20 -9.71
C LEU A 155 -4.96 9.91 -9.06
N ASP A 156 -4.49 8.97 -9.88
CA ASP A 156 -3.93 7.71 -9.40
C ASP A 156 -2.61 7.94 -8.65
N TYR A 157 -1.74 8.81 -9.15
CA TYR A 157 -0.54 9.24 -8.42
C TYR A 157 -0.91 9.96 -7.11
N ARG A 158 -1.94 10.82 -7.10
CA ARG A 158 -2.41 11.51 -5.89
C ARG A 158 -2.81 10.54 -4.80
N THR A 159 -3.46 9.44 -5.19
CA THR A 159 -3.96 8.46 -4.25
C THR A 159 -2.81 7.76 -3.50
N LEU A 160 -1.78 7.31 -4.21
CA LEU A 160 -0.58 6.73 -3.58
C LEU A 160 0.23 7.79 -2.82
N PHE A 161 0.40 9.00 -3.38
CA PHE A 161 1.08 10.11 -2.72
C PHE A 161 0.47 10.43 -1.35
N ASN A 162 -0.86 10.56 -1.27
CA ASN A 162 -1.57 10.83 -0.01
C ASN A 162 -1.36 9.73 1.02
N ASP A 163 -1.34 8.48 0.59
CA ASP A 163 -1.11 7.34 1.48
C ASP A 163 0.34 7.34 2.01
N LEU A 164 1.30 7.65 1.15
CA LEU A 164 2.72 7.75 1.54
C LEU A 164 2.98 8.88 2.53
N ILE A 165 2.48 10.09 2.28
CA ILE A 165 2.70 11.23 3.20
C ILE A 165 1.92 11.08 4.52
N GLY A 166 0.87 10.28 4.53
CA GLY A 166 0.04 9.98 5.70
C GLY A 166 0.35 8.65 6.37
N ALA A 167 1.16 7.80 5.74
CA ALA A 167 1.43 6.45 6.22
C ALA A 167 2.14 6.46 7.59
N PRO A 168 1.59 5.79 8.61
CA PRO A 168 2.34 5.49 9.80
C PRO A 168 3.42 4.45 9.44
N THR A 169 4.66 4.73 9.76
CA THR A 169 5.72 3.72 9.69
C THR A 169 5.43 2.59 10.69
N ALA A 170 6.06 1.43 10.48
CA ALA A 170 5.93 0.30 11.41
C ALA A 170 6.29 0.70 12.86
N ASP A 171 7.19 1.67 13.03
CA ASP A 171 7.60 2.21 14.32
C ASP A 171 6.57 3.21 14.88
N GLY A 172 5.99 4.06 14.04
CA GLY A 172 4.88 4.95 14.41
C GLY A 172 3.62 4.17 14.79
N ALA A 173 3.35 3.02 14.15
CA ALA A 173 2.27 2.12 14.55
C ALA A 173 2.53 1.49 15.93
N ARG A 174 3.75 1.04 16.20
CA ARG A 174 4.17 0.52 17.53
C ARG A 174 4.09 1.60 18.61
N THR A 175 4.55 2.81 18.31
CA THR A 175 4.49 3.95 19.23
C THR A 175 3.05 4.36 19.55
N ARG A 176 2.14 4.33 18.56
CA ARG A 176 0.70 4.61 18.79
C ARG A 176 0.04 3.53 19.64
N LEU A 177 0.34 2.25 19.41
CA LEU A 177 -0.15 1.14 20.22
C LEU A 177 0.35 1.26 21.66
N SER A 178 1.66 1.47 21.86
CA SER A 178 2.24 1.66 23.20
C SER A 178 1.65 2.85 23.95
N ARG A 179 1.41 3.98 23.27
CA ARG A 179 0.80 5.18 23.87
C ARG A 179 -0.67 4.97 24.21
N ARG A 180 -1.39 4.16 23.40
CA ARG A 180 -2.80 3.82 23.65
C ARG A 180 -2.95 2.89 24.85
N ASP A 181 -2.01 1.94 24.99
CA ASP A 181 -1.98 1.02 26.13
C ASP A 181 -1.61 1.76 27.42
N GLN A 182 -0.67 2.73 27.38
CA GLN A 182 -0.34 3.59 28.51
C GLN A 182 -1.52 4.48 28.94
N ALA A 183 -2.23 5.09 27.98
CA ALA A 183 -3.41 5.91 28.27
C ALA A 183 -4.57 5.09 28.87
N ALA A 184 -4.72 3.82 28.46
CA ALA A 184 -5.72 2.92 29.02
C ALA A 184 -5.41 2.53 30.47
N VAL A 185 -4.13 2.38 30.81
CA VAL A 185 -3.68 2.08 32.20
C VAL A 185 -3.88 3.30 33.11
N GLU A 186 -3.59 4.52 32.64
CA GLU A 186 -3.80 5.77 33.41
C GLU A 186 -5.28 6.05 33.69
N GLN A 187 -6.20 5.66 32.79
CA GLN A 187 -7.65 5.83 33.00
C GLN A 187 -8.26 4.77 33.91
N SER A 188 -7.50 3.72 34.27
CA SER A 188 -7.95 2.62 35.14
C SER A 188 -7.43 2.73 36.57
N SER A 189 -6.70 3.79 36.92
CA SER A 189 -6.18 4.08 38.26
C SER A 189 -6.88 5.26 38.89
#